data_e959a5aeead0c9cc19f82d4f79232c61
#
_entry.id   e959a5aeead0c9cc19f82d4f79232c61
#
_cell.length_a   1.000
_cell.length_b   1.000
_cell.length_c   1.000
_cell.angle_alpha   90.00
_cell.angle_beta   90.00
_cell.angle_gamma   90.00
#
_symmetry.space_group_name_H-M   'P 1'
#
loop_
_entity.id
_entity.type
_entity.pdbx_description
1 polymer ?
#
loop_
_entity_poly.entity_id
_entity_poly.type
_entity_poly.pdbx_seq_one_letter_code
_entity_poly.pdbx_strand_id
1 'polypeptide(L)'
;TVNDAIVGDKNVYTTAEDLFKWTHGLNTGRLLSKESLALMYSKGETIYGREVPYGFGFRIDTKREKSIYHHGKWNGFSTGLTKYLEDDLVVIVLEHTSYNATKSLTKKIKKIVTENFVL
;
A
#
# COMPACT_ATOMS: atom_id res chain seq x y z
N THR A 1 -6.20 1.98 -23.81
CA THR A 1 -6.39 3.34 -24.36
C THR A 1 -5.06 4.06 -24.46
N VAL A 2 -4.96 5.11 -25.29
CA VAL A 2 -3.73 5.92 -25.44
C VAL A 2 -3.24 6.47 -24.09
N ASN A 3 -4.15 6.75 -23.17
CA ASN A 3 -3.84 7.24 -21.81
C ASN A 3 -3.25 6.18 -20.87
N ASP A 4 -3.22 4.93 -21.28
CA ASP A 4 -2.69 3.84 -20.45
C ASP A 4 -1.22 3.53 -20.79
N ALA A 5 -0.61 4.28 -21.71
CA ALA A 5 0.77 4.05 -22.17
C ALA A 5 1.83 4.89 -21.41
N ILE A 6 1.44 5.65 -20.39
CA ILE A 6 2.38 6.50 -19.62
C ILE A 6 3.04 5.66 -18.53
N VAL A 7 4.33 5.40 -18.69
CA VAL A 7 5.13 4.67 -17.69
C VAL A 7 5.31 5.51 -16.43
N GLY A 8 5.13 4.86 -15.26
CA GLY A 8 5.33 5.50 -13.95
C GLY A 8 4.08 6.14 -13.33
N ASP A 9 3.03 6.38 -14.10
CA ASP A 9 1.76 6.90 -13.59
C ASP A 9 0.82 5.76 -13.16
N LYS A 10 0.70 4.77 -14.00
CA LYS A 10 -0.07 3.53 -13.82
C LYS A 10 0.60 2.43 -14.65
N ASN A 11 -0.06 1.35 -15.00
CA ASN A 11 0.44 0.29 -15.88
C ASN A 11 1.37 -0.74 -15.23
N VAL A 12 1.32 -0.90 -13.93
CA VAL A 12 1.89 -2.08 -13.30
C VAL A 12 0.84 -3.20 -13.37
N TYR A 13 1.10 -4.21 -14.17
CA TYR A 13 0.32 -5.45 -14.24
C TYR A 13 1.01 -6.48 -13.37
N THR A 14 0.32 -6.95 -12.33
CA THR A 14 0.92 -7.81 -11.32
C THR A 14 -0.11 -8.70 -10.64
N THR A 15 0.36 -9.63 -9.84
CA THR A 15 -0.45 -10.49 -8.98
C THR A 15 -0.32 -10.07 -7.51
N ALA A 16 -1.23 -10.52 -6.66
CA ALA A 16 -1.13 -10.28 -5.21
C ALA A 16 0.14 -10.93 -4.64
N GLU A 17 0.52 -12.10 -5.16
CA GLU A 17 1.75 -12.81 -4.76
C GLU A 17 3.01 -12.01 -5.10
N ASP A 18 3.10 -11.44 -6.29
CA ASP A 18 4.27 -10.66 -6.69
C ASP A 18 4.37 -9.34 -5.94
N LEU A 19 3.23 -8.68 -5.66
CA LEU A 19 3.19 -7.52 -4.77
C LEU A 19 3.63 -7.88 -3.35
N PHE A 20 3.26 -9.06 -2.85
CA PHE A 20 3.75 -9.54 -1.56
C PHE A 20 5.26 -9.75 -1.58
N LYS A 21 5.81 -10.42 -2.60
CA LYS A 21 7.26 -10.59 -2.77
C LYS A 21 8.00 -9.25 -2.82
N TRP A 22 7.45 -8.28 -3.56
CA TRP A 22 7.99 -6.92 -3.63
C TRP A 22 7.98 -6.24 -2.26
N THR A 23 6.86 -6.27 -1.54
CA THR A 23 6.75 -5.70 -0.19
C THR A 23 7.72 -6.37 0.78
N HIS A 24 7.83 -7.70 0.71
CA HIS A 24 8.81 -8.45 1.50
C HIS A 24 10.25 -8.05 1.17
N GLY A 25 10.58 -7.86 -0.11
CA GLY A 25 11.89 -7.38 -0.55
C GLY A 25 12.24 -5.99 -0.03
N LEU A 26 11.26 -5.09 0.05
CA LEU A 26 11.44 -3.77 0.70
C LEU A 26 11.77 -3.93 2.18
N ASN A 27 10.99 -4.73 2.91
CA ASN A 27 11.11 -4.87 4.37
C ASN A 27 12.38 -5.61 4.81
N THR A 28 12.89 -6.51 3.99
CA THR A 28 14.11 -7.29 4.29
C THR A 28 15.41 -6.63 3.86
N GLY A 29 15.34 -5.41 3.34
CA GLY A 29 16.51 -4.67 2.88
C GLY A 29 17.11 -5.18 1.56
N ARG A 30 16.38 -6.04 0.82
CA ARG A 30 16.85 -6.55 -0.47
C ARG A 30 16.75 -5.51 -1.60
N LEU A 31 15.77 -4.61 -1.51
CA LEU A 31 15.50 -3.61 -2.55
C LEU A 31 15.98 -2.22 -2.13
N LEU A 32 15.86 -1.88 -0.86
CA LEU A 32 16.24 -0.58 -0.30
C LEU A 32 16.99 -0.77 1.02
N SER A 33 17.90 0.16 1.35
CA SER A 33 18.49 0.20 2.69
C SER A 33 17.43 0.56 3.74
N LYS A 34 17.72 0.26 5.01
CA LYS A 34 16.82 0.60 6.13
C LYS A 34 16.55 2.10 6.22
N GLU A 35 17.56 2.92 5.95
CA GLU A 35 17.47 4.38 5.95
C GLU A 35 16.57 4.88 4.84
N SER A 36 16.72 4.34 3.62
CA SER A 36 15.86 4.66 2.47
C SER A 36 14.41 4.23 2.70
N LEU A 37 14.22 3.06 3.31
CA LEU A 37 12.88 2.57 3.64
C LEU A 37 12.22 3.45 4.71
N ALA A 38 12.96 3.85 5.75
CA ALA A 38 12.47 4.76 6.78
C ALA A 38 12.06 6.10 6.17
N LEU A 39 12.86 6.63 5.24
CA LEU A 39 12.53 7.85 4.51
C LEU A 39 11.29 7.66 3.63
N MET A 40 11.17 6.52 2.95
CA MET A 40 10.00 6.18 2.13
C MET A 40 8.70 6.20 2.93
N TYR A 41 8.75 5.77 4.19
CA TYR A 41 7.61 5.69 5.11
C TYR A 41 7.46 6.89 6.02
N SER A 42 8.30 7.92 5.87
CA SER A 42 8.17 9.19 6.59
C SER A 42 7.17 10.11 5.90
N LYS A 43 6.54 10.96 6.69
CA LYS A 43 5.65 11.99 6.16
C LYS A 43 6.43 12.99 5.32
N GLY A 44 5.84 13.38 4.22
CA GLY A 44 6.38 14.43 3.36
C GLY A 44 6.06 15.83 3.88
N GLU A 45 6.68 16.81 3.26
CA GLU A 45 6.45 18.22 3.55
C GLU A 45 6.17 18.98 2.25
N THR A 46 5.24 19.91 2.28
CA THR A 46 4.99 20.82 1.16
C THR A 46 6.06 21.89 1.07
N ILE A 47 6.15 22.58 -0.08
CA ILE A 47 7.05 23.73 -0.26
C ILE A 47 6.79 24.88 0.74
N TYR A 48 5.65 24.87 1.43
CA TYR A 48 5.29 25.85 2.46
C TYR A 48 5.52 25.35 3.89
N GLY A 49 6.27 24.25 4.07
CA GLY A 49 6.58 23.70 5.39
C GLY A 49 5.43 22.94 6.06
N ARG A 50 4.35 22.60 5.33
CA ARG A 50 3.24 21.83 5.88
C ARG A 50 3.48 20.34 5.75
N GLU A 51 3.50 19.64 6.87
CA GLU A 51 3.55 18.17 6.90
C GLU A 51 2.33 17.56 6.23
N VAL A 52 2.54 16.53 5.42
CA VAL A 52 1.49 15.74 4.77
C VAL A 52 1.67 14.25 5.08
N PRO A 53 0.58 13.51 5.33
CA PRO A 53 0.65 12.09 5.65
C PRO A 53 0.82 11.24 4.37
N TYR A 54 1.86 11.55 3.61
CA TYR A 54 2.22 10.89 2.37
C TYR A 54 3.73 10.86 2.23
N GLY A 55 4.29 9.67 2.14
CA GLY A 55 5.71 9.44 1.91
C GLY A 55 6.00 9.20 0.42
N PHE A 56 7.05 8.45 0.12
CA PHE A 56 7.37 8.12 -1.26
C PHE A 56 6.52 6.96 -1.76
N GLY A 57 5.38 7.29 -2.40
CA GLY A 57 4.43 6.33 -2.97
C GLY A 57 3.43 5.73 -1.98
N PHE A 58 3.46 6.11 -0.69
CA PHE A 58 2.55 5.58 0.33
C PHE A 58 1.84 6.69 1.10
N ARG A 59 0.56 6.47 1.37
CA ARG A 59 -0.20 7.19 2.39
C ARG A 59 0.16 6.62 3.76
N ILE A 60 0.17 7.48 4.78
CA ILE A 60 0.62 7.13 6.12
C ILE A 60 -0.49 7.40 7.11
N ASP A 61 -0.94 6.39 7.83
CA ASP A 61 -1.83 6.52 8.98
C ASP A 61 -1.04 6.28 10.26
N THR A 62 -0.83 7.35 11.03
CA THR A 62 -0.14 7.30 12.33
C THR A 62 -1.10 7.32 13.51
N LYS A 63 -2.42 7.54 13.26
CA LYS A 63 -3.38 7.82 14.33
C LYS A 63 -4.22 6.61 14.73
N ARG A 64 -4.63 5.81 13.75
CA ARG A 64 -5.60 4.73 13.97
C ARG A 64 -4.96 3.36 13.96
N GLU A 65 -4.31 3.02 12.87
CA GLU A 65 -3.84 1.65 12.62
C GLU A 65 -2.33 1.57 12.38
N LYS A 66 -1.61 2.70 12.50
CA LYS A 66 -0.17 2.78 12.20
C LYS A 66 0.20 1.98 10.96
N SER A 67 -0.37 2.36 9.85
CA SER A 67 -0.23 1.66 8.59
C SER A 67 0.29 2.56 7.47
N ILE A 68 0.96 1.94 6.52
CA ILE A 68 1.25 2.55 5.22
C ILE A 68 0.40 1.85 4.17
N TYR A 69 -0.13 2.60 3.23
CA TYR A 69 -1.01 2.04 2.22
C TYR A 69 -1.02 2.86 0.93
N HIS A 70 -1.36 2.21 -0.16
CA HIS A 70 -1.75 2.86 -1.40
C HIS A 70 -2.93 2.14 -2.04
N HIS A 71 -3.85 2.91 -2.62
CA HIS A 71 -4.98 2.40 -3.36
C HIS A 71 -4.94 2.94 -4.79
N GLY A 72 -5.28 2.10 -5.74
CA GLY A 72 -5.45 2.46 -7.14
C GLY A 72 -6.89 2.26 -7.59
N LYS A 73 -7.33 3.12 -8.52
CA LYS A 73 -8.61 2.95 -9.20
C LYS A 73 -8.48 3.46 -10.63
N TRP A 74 -8.71 2.57 -11.60
CA TRP A 74 -8.64 2.93 -13.00
C TRP A 74 -9.41 1.93 -13.87
N ASN A 75 -10.28 2.44 -14.75
CA ASN A 75 -10.94 1.66 -15.81
C ASN A 75 -11.44 0.27 -15.41
N GLY A 76 -12.19 0.15 -14.31
CA GLY A 76 -12.72 -1.13 -13.83
C GLY A 76 -11.78 -1.91 -12.92
N PHE A 77 -10.57 -1.41 -12.65
CA PHE A 77 -9.65 -1.98 -11.65
C PHE A 77 -9.70 -1.17 -10.36
N SER A 78 -9.72 -1.86 -9.24
CA SER A 78 -9.57 -1.27 -7.91
C SER A 78 -8.55 -2.10 -7.13
N THR A 79 -7.55 -1.43 -6.60
CA THR A 79 -6.41 -2.11 -5.97
C THR A 79 -6.10 -1.49 -4.63
N GLY A 80 -5.57 -2.29 -3.72
CA GLY A 80 -5.12 -1.83 -2.41
C GLY A 80 -3.99 -2.69 -1.90
N LEU A 81 -2.96 -2.02 -1.42
CA LEU A 81 -1.89 -2.59 -0.62
C LEU A 81 -1.85 -1.83 0.69
N THR A 82 -1.94 -2.54 1.81
CA THR A 82 -1.86 -1.97 3.16
C THR A 82 -0.90 -2.81 3.99
N LYS A 83 0.11 -2.17 4.57
CA LYS A 83 0.97 -2.77 5.58
C LYS A 83 0.64 -2.16 6.94
N TYR A 84 0.25 -3.01 7.89
CA TYR A 84 0.06 -2.69 9.30
C TYR A 84 1.41 -2.86 10.01
N LEU A 85 1.93 -1.78 10.58
CA LEU A 85 3.31 -1.74 11.08
C LEU A 85 3.47 -2.44 12.43
N GLU A 86 2.42 -2.45 13.26
CA GLU A 86 2.44 -3.08 14.58
C GLU A 86 2.23 -4.61 14.48
N ASP A 87 1.40 -5.04 13.54
CA ASP A 87 1.05 -6.45 13.36
C ASP A 87 2.00 -7.16 12.37
N ASP A 88 2.92 -6.44 11.72
CA ASP A 88 3.72 -6.88 10.56
C ASP A 88 2.88 -7.59 9.47
N LEU A 89 1.63 -7.19 9.34
CA LEU A 89 0.64 -7.76 8.44
C LEU A 89 0.55 -6.95 7.15
N VAL A 90 0.61 -7.64 6.02
CA VAL A 90 0.36 -7.06 4.71
C VAL A 90 -0.97 -7.60 4.16
N VAL A 91 -1.85 -6.70 3.78
CA VAL A 91 -3.11 -7.04 3.09
C VAL A 91 -3.09 -6.46 1.68
N ILE A 92 -3.27 -7.32 0.70
CA ILE A 92 -3.31 -6.96 -0.72
C ILE A 92 -4.67 -7.36 -1.27
N VAL A 93 -5.35 -6.41 -1.92
CA VAL A 93 -6.64 -6.63 -2.58
C VAL A 93 -6.53 -6.12 -4.01
N LEU A 94 -6.70 -7.00 -4.97
CA LEU A 94 -6.76 -6.68 -6.39
C LEU A 94 -8.12 -7.10 -6.93
N GLU A 95 -8.89 -6.17 -7.42
CA GLU A 95 -10.20 -6.44 -8.03
C GLU A 95 -10.34 -5.74 -9.39
N HIS A 96 -11.07 -6.35 -10.28
CA HIS A 96 -11.41 -5.80 -11.60
C HIS A 96 -12.94 -5.64 -11.72
N THR A 97 -13.53 -5.03 -10.70
CA THR A 97 -14.96 -4.76 -10.63
C THR A 97 -15.24 -3.28 -10.42
N SER A 98 -16.45 -2.86 -10.66
CA SER A 98 -16.93 -1.50 -10.40
C SER A 98 -17.34 -1.27 -8.93
N TYR A 99 -17.41 -2.32 -8.11
CA TYR A 99 -17.90 -2.25 -6.72
C TYR A 99 -17.02 -1.42 -5.79
N ASN A 100 -15.74 -1.27 -6.10
CA ASN A 100 -14.81 -0.48 -5.29
C ASN A 100 -14.79 -0.91 -3.81
N ALA A 101 -14.76 -2.21 -3.58
CA ALA A 101 -14.84 -2.81 -2.25
C ALA A 101 -13.48 -2.91 -1.53
N THR A 102 -12.39 -2.53 -2.19
CA THR A 102 -11.00 -2.69 -1.73
C THR A 102 -10.79 -2.29 -0.28
N LYS A 103 -11.25 -1.09 0.13
CA LYS A 103 -11.10 -0.62 1.52
C LYS A 103 -11.88 -1.47 2.54
N SER A 104 -13.10 -1.87 2.20
CA SER A 104 -13.92 -2.68 3.09
C SER A 104 -13.39 -4.11 3.20
N LEU A 105 -12.91 -4.66 2.10
CA LEU A 105 -12.27 -5.97 2.07
C LEU A 105 -10.97 -5.98 2.88
N THR A 106 -10.11 -4.97 2.72
CA THR A 106 -8.89 -4.82 3.51
C THR A 106 -9.18 -4.88 5.02
N LYS A 107 -10.18 -4.13 5.49
CA LYS A 107 -10.57 -4.13 6.90
C LYS A 107 -11.13 -5.48 7.36
N LYS A 108 -11.98 -6.12 6.55
CA LYS A 108 -12.52 -7.45 6.85
C LYS A 108 -11.44 -8.50 6.94
N ILE A 109 -10.50 -8.51 5.98
CA ILE A 109 -9.37 -9.44 5.99
C ILE A 109 -8.51 -9.22 7.23
N LYS A 110 -8.14 -7.97 7.55
CA LYS A 110 -7.39 -7.66 8.78
C LYS A 110 -8.11 -8.25 9.99
N LYS A 111 -9.40 -7.94 10.15
CA LYS A 111 -10.20 -8.42 11.29
C LYS A 111 -10.15 -9.96 11.40
N ILE A 112 -10.41 -10.67 10.30
CA ILE A 112 -10.38 -12.14 10.28
C ILE A 112 -9.01 -12.66 10.71
N VAL A 113 -7.92 -12.09 10.18
CA VAL A 113 -6.56 -12.54 10.52
C VAL A 113 -6.25 -12.28 11.99
N THR A 114 -6.53 -11.09 12.51
CA THR A 114 -6.22 -10.74 13.91
C THR A 114 -7.10 -11.47 14.93
N GLU A 115 -8.31 -11.90 14.57
CA GLU A 115 -9.20 -12.66 15.45
C GLU A 115 -8.92 -14.18 15.45
N ASN A 116 -8.32 -14.72 14.40
CA ASN A 116 -8.15 -16.16 14.26
C ASN A 116 -6.69 -16.64 14.26
N PHE A 117 -5.75 -15.73 14.15
CA PHE A 117 -4.32 -16.06 14.17
C PHE A 117 -3.62 -15.21 15.24
N VAL A 118 -2.72 -15.83 15.99
CA VAL A 118 -1.82 -15.11 16.89
C VAL A 118 -0.73 -14.49 16.03
N LEU A 119 -0.71 -13.17 15.95
CA LEU A 119 0.31 -12.40 15.26
C LEU A 119 1.45 -12.04 16.20
#